data_c4dfe9c1a5c733884af8a80401afbd78
#
_entry.id   c4dfe9c1a5c733884af8a80401afbd78
#
_cell.length_a   1.000
_cell.length_b   1.000
_cell.length_c   1.000
_cell.angle_alpha   90.00
_cell.angle_beta   90.00
_cell.angle_gamma   90.00
#
_symmetry.space_group_name_H-M   'P 1'
#
loop_
_entity.id
_entity.type
_entity.pdbx_description
1 polymer ?
#
loop_
_entity_poly.entity_id
_entity_poly.type
_entity_poly.pdbx_seq_one_letter_code
_entity_poly.pdbx_strand_id
1 'polypeptide(L)'
;VEIDVWASKKIWLGHDGPQYECPMNFLVKNFRKLWIHCKNIDSLEILTEVKMLNIFWHEEDDYTLTSKNFIWTYPGKQVCNKSVLVVDDATNYAGPPCFGLCSDYLL
;
A
#
# COMPACT_ATOMS: atom_id res chain seq x y z
N VAL A 1 -4.69 5.24 3.90
CA VAL A 1 -5.44 3.98 3.61
C VAL A 1 -4.68 3.18 2.57
N GLU A 2 -4.44 1.92 2.88
CA GLU A 2 -3.85 0.98 1.92
C GLU A 2 -4.95 0.40 1.05
N ILE A 3 -4.71 0.35 -0.28
CA ILE A 3 -5.63 -0.27 -1.23
C ILE A 3 -4.87 -1.16 -2.19
N ASP A 4 -5.52 -2.22 -2.64
CA ASP A 4 -4.98 -3.16 -3.61
C ASP A 4 -5.52 -2.85 -5.01
N VAL A 5 -4.61 -2.58 -5.95
CA VAL A 5 -4.96 -2.11 -7.28
C VAL A 5 -4.46 -3.06 -8.36
N TRP A 6 -5.34 -3.38 -9.29
CA TRP A 6 -5.10 -4.18 -10.49
C TRP A 6 -5.30 -3.33 -11.73
N ALA A 7 -4.62 -3.64 -12.80
CA ALA A 7 -4.92 -3.06 -14.11
C ALA A 7 -5.15 -4.19 -15.13
N SER A 8 -6.29 -4.11 -15.80
CA SER A 8 -6.66 -5.01 -16.90
C SER A 8 -7.66 -4.25 -17.76
N LYS A 9 -7.17 -3.59 -18.81
CA LYS A 9 -7.90 -2.62 -19.65
C LYS A 9 -8.36 -1.38 -18.89
N LYS A 10 -8.76 -1.54 -17.64
CA LYS A 10 -9.16 -0.49 -16.69
C LYS A 10 -8.44 -0.70 -15.38
N ILE A 11 -8.66 0.18 -14.42
CA ILE A 11 -8.14 0.07 -13.07
C ILE A 11 -9.22 -0.56 -12.17
N TRP A 12 -8.80 -1.48 -11.33
CA TRP A 12 -9.68 -2.24 -10.45
C TRP A 12 -9.13 -2.29 -9.03
N LEU A 13 -10.03 -2.41 -8.06
CA LEU A 13 -9.69 -2.67 -6.66
C LEU A 13 -10.06 -4.10 -6.30
N GLY A 14 -9.30 -4.73 -5.41
CA GLY A 14 -9.62 -6.05 -4.89
C GLY A 14 -8.41 -6.75 -4.33
N HIS A 15 -8.59 -7.48 -3.21
CA HIS A 15 -7.52 -8.20 -2.54
C HIS A 15 -7.04 -9.43 -3.32
N ASP A 16 -7.97 -10.26 -3.75
CA ASP A 16 -7.66 -11.52 -4.41
C ASP A 16 -7.78 -11.46 -5.94
N GLY A 17 -8.22 -10.35 -6.46
CA GLY A 17 -8.39 -10.15 -7.90
C GLY A 17 -9.08 -8.83 -8.19
N PRO A 18 -9.22 -8.49 -9.48
CA PRO A 18 -9.93 -7.26 -9.87
C PRO A 18 -11.44 -7.45 -9.64
N GLN A 19 -11.97 -6.79 -8.63
CA GLN A 19 -13.36 -6.96 -8.19
C GLN A 19 -14.21 -5.70 -8.45
N TYR A 20 -13.66 -4.51 -8.17
CA TYR A 20 -14.39 -3.25 -8.25
C TYR A 20 -13.69 -2.31 -9.20
N GLU A 21 -14.37 -1.83 -10.23
CA GLU A 21 -13.81 -0.84 -11.13
C GLU A 21 -13.51 0.45 -10.37
N CYS A 22 -12.34 1.02 -10.64
CA CYS A 22 -11.88 2.25 -9.97
C CYS A 22 -11.38 3.22 -11.03
N PRO A 23 -12.00 4.39 -11.20
CA PRO A 23 -11.48 5.36 -12.17
C PRO A 23 -10.15 5.94 -11.69
N MET A 24 -9.24 6.18 -12.63
CA MET A 24 -7.95 6.82 -12.34
C MET A 24 -8.15 8.13 -11.57
N ASN A 25 -9.20 8.85 -11.87
CA ASN A 25 -9.54 10.10 -11.20
C ASN A 25 -9.70 9.94 -9.69
N PHE A 26 -10.23 8.82 -9.21
CA PHE A 26 -10.33 8.53 -7.79
C PHE A 26 -8.94 8.48 -7.14
N LEU A 27 -8.00 7.80 -7.77
CA LEU A 27 -6.64 7.68 -7.25
C LEU A 27 -5.94 9.03 -7.19
N VAL A 28 -6.03 9.80 -8.26
CA VAL A 28 -5.40 11.11 -8.36
C VAL A 28 -6.01 12.08 -7.35
N LYS A 29 -7.33 12.08 -7.22
CA LYS A 29 -8.03 12.97 -6.30
C LYS A 29 -7.69 12.71 -4.84
N ASN A 30 -7.40 11.46 -4.50
CA ASN A 30 -7.15 11.04 -3.12
C ASN A 30 -5.67 10.69 -2.85
N PHE A 31 -4.75 11.11 -3.71
CA PHE A 31 -3.37 10.64 -3.68
C PHE A 31 -2.67 10.80 -2.32
N ARG A 32 -3.00 11.83 -1.56
CA ARG A 32 -2.37 12.08 -0.25
C ARG A 32 -2.77 11.09 0.84
N LYS A 33 -3.88 10.36 0.62
CA LYS A 33 -4.44 9.44 1.60
C LYS A 33 -4.18 7.98 1.25
N LEU A 34 -3.63 7.70 0.07
CA LEU A 34 -3.55 6.35 -0.46
C LEU A 34 -2.13 5.78 -0.42
N TRP A 35 -2.04 4.53 0.02
CA TRP A 35 -0.89 3.66 -0.07
C TRP A 35 -1.30 2.55 -1.02
N ILE A 36 -0.76 2.56 -2.24
CA ILE A 36 -1.26 1.71 -3.31
C ILE A 36 -0.37 0.50 -3.49
N HIS A 37 -0.91 -0.66 -3.14
CA HIS A 37 -0.29 -1.94 -3.40
C HIS A 37 -0.67 -2.38 -4.81
N CYS A 38 0.28 -2.35 -5.73
CA CYS A 38 0.06 -2.81 -7.09
C CYS A 38 0.08 -4.32 -7.11
N LYS A 39 -1.00 -4.94 -7.57
CA LYS A 39 -1.19 -6.39 -7.48
C LYS A 39 -0.79 -7.12 -8.75
N ASN A 40 -0.59 -6.43 -9.86
CA ASN A 40 -0.08 -7.03 -11.08
C ASN A 40 0.89 -6.07 -11.77
N ILE A 41 1.66 -6.61 -12.72
CA ILE A 41 2.70 -5.81 -13.38
C ILE A 41 2.10 -4.65 -14.17
N ASP A 42 0.90 -4.84 -14.75
CA ASP A 42 0.25 -3.79 -15.52
C ASP A 42 -0.10 -2.59 -14.65
N SER A 43 -0.59 -2.81 -13.43
CA SER A 43 -0.87 -1.70 -12.52
C SER A 43 0.42 -1.00 -12.08
N LEU A 44 1.47 -1.75 -11.83
CA LEU A 44 2.76 -1.18 -11.46
C LEU A 44 3.30 -0.29 -12.58
N GLU A 45 3.27 -0.76 -13.82
CA GLU A 45 3.75 -0.01 -14.96
C GLU A 45 2.96 1.29 -15.17
N ILE A 46 1.62 1.18 -15.16
CA ILE A 46 0.76 2.33 -15.40
C ILE A 46 0.90 3.37 -14.29
N LEU A 47 0.87 2.92 -13.04
CA LEU A 47 0.84 3.84 -11.91
C LEU A 47 2.21 4.48 -11.62
N THR A 48 3.32 3.88 -12.04
CA THR A 48 4.62 4.52 -11.92
C THR A 48 4.70 5.83 -12.70
N GLU A 49 3.90 5.96 -13.75
CA GLU A 49 3.86 7.20 -14.55
C GLU A 49 3.08 8.32 -13.87
N VAL A 50 2.29 8.01 -12.86
CA VAL A 50 1.51 8.99 -12.11
C VAL A 50 2.29 9.37 -10.85
N LYS A 51 3.21 10.30 -10.99
CA LYS A 51 4.28 10.58 -10.01
C LYS A 51 3.79 10.99 -8.62
N MET A 52 2.59 11.52 -8.51
CA MET A 52 2.04 11.91 -7.21
C MET A 52 1.61 10.73 -6.35
N LEU A 53 1.36 9.56 -6.94
CA LEU A 53 0.90 8.39 -6.21
C LEU A 53 2.02 7.73 -5.42
N ASN A 54 1.69 7.24 -4.23
CA ASN A 54 2.58 6.43 -3.41
C ASN A 54 2.24 4.96 -3.68
N ILE A 55 3.08 4.30 -4.46
CA ILE A 55 2.84 2.93 -4.91
C ILE A 55 3.95 2.00 -4.46
N PHE A 56 3.64 0.71 -4.37
CA PHE A 56 4.63 -0.32 -4.10
C PHE A 56 4.17 -1.67 -4.62
N TRP A 57 5.13 -2.56 -4.81
CA TRP A 57 4.93 -3.97 -5.12
C TRP A 57 5.43 -4.78 -3.93
N HIS A 58 4.64 -5.78 -3.48
CA HIS A 58 5.02 -6.61 -2.36
C HIS A 58 4.41 -8.00 -2.53
N GLU A 59 5.18 -9.04 -2.24
CA GLU A 59 4.69 -10.42 -2.21
C GLU A 59 5.04 -11.05 -0.86
N GLU A 60 6.22 -11.66 -0.76
CA GLU A 60 6.66 -12.38 0.44
C GLU A 60 7.86 -11.70 1.12
N ASP A 61 8.15 -10.48 0.79
CA ASP A 61 9.31 -9.75 1.28
C ASP A 61 9.10 -9.25 2.70
N ASP A 62 10.20 -9.20 3.47
CA ASP A 62 10.18 -8.56 4.80
C ASP A 62 9.97 -7.06 4.68
N TYR A 63 10.54 -6.46 3.64
CA TYR A 63 10.50 -5.02 3.41
C TYR A 63 10.30 -4.72 1.93
N THR A 64 9.58 -3.65 1.64
CA THR A 64 9.52 -3.09 0.29
C THR A 64 9.54 -1.57 0.37
N LEU A 65 10.25 -0.96 -0.58
CA LEU A 65 10.34 0.49 -0.67
C LEU A 65 9.20 1.01 -1.54
N THR A 66 8.43 1.96 -1.01
CA THR A 66 7.39 2.61 -1.82
C THR A 66 7.98 3.70 -2.70
N SER A 67 7.23 4.12 -3.71
CA SER A 67 7.66 5.17 -4.64
C SER A 67 7.84 6.54 -3.96
N LYS A 68 7.37 6.70 -2.72
CA LYS A 68 7.57 7.90 -1.93
C LYS A 68 8.58 7.71 -0.80
N ASN A 69 9.39 6.64 -0.89
CA ASN A 69 10.51 6.38 0.02
C ASN A 69 10.10 6.00 1.44
N PHE A 70 8.94 5.38 1.60
CA PHE A 70 8.56 4.72 2.83
C PHE A 70 8.90 3.24 2.74
N ILE A 71 8.98 2.57 3.89
CA ILE A 71 9.33 1.16 3.95
C ILE A 71 8.14 0.36 4.47
N TRP A 72 7.47 -0.35 3.56
CA TRP A 72 6.37 -1.24 3.90
C TRP A 72 6.96 -2.49 4.55
N THR A 73 6.54 -2.79 5.79
CA THR A 73 7.23 -3.74 6.65
C THR A 73 6.33 -4.89 7.07
N TYR A 74 6.82 -6.12 6.88
CA TYR A 74 6.12 -7.34 7.28
C TYR A 74 6.02 -7.42 8.81
N PRO A 75 4.92 -8.03 9.35
CA PRO A 75 4.73 -8.17 10.78
C PRO A 75 5.92 -8.81 11.51
N GLY A 76 6.29 -8.25 12.65
CA GLY A 76 7.38 -8.77 13.47
C GLY A 76 8.79 -8.39 13.06
N LYS A 77 8.94 -7.65 11.97
CA LYS A 77 10.26 -7.23 11.48
C LYS A 77 10.70 -5.91 12.10
N GLN A 78 12.01 -5.68 12.08
CA GLN A 78 12.59 -4.45 12.63
C GLN A 78 12.05 -3.22 11.87
N VAL A 79 11.74 -2.16 12.61
CA VAL A 79 11.23 -0.92 12.05
C VAL A 79 12.21 0.24 12.21
N CYS A 80 12.00 1.27 11.41
CA CYS A 80 12.67 2.56 11.54
C CYS A 80 11.63 3.69 11.38
N ASN A 81 12.08 4.93 11.39
CA ASN A 81 11.17 6.07 11.32
C ASN A 81 10.39 6.18 10.00
N LYS A 82 10.83 5.47 8.95
CA LYS A 82 10.15 5.43 7.65
C LYS A 82 9.27 4.20 7.46
N SER A 83 9.19 3.34 8.46
CA SER A 83 8.43 2.08 8.36
C SER A 83 6.95 2.30 8.52
N VAL A 84 6.17 1.67 7.65
CA VAL A 84 4.76 1.38 7.88
C VAL A 84 4.67 -0.11 8.18
N LEU A 85 4.39 -0.45 9.43
CA LEU A 85 4.39 -1.83 9.91
C LEU A 85 3.00 -2.42 9.79
N VAL A 86 2.90 -3.57 9.13
CA VAL A 86 1.64 -4.33 9.08
C VAL A 86 1.52 -5.11 10.39
N VAL A 87 0.39 -4.96 11.06
CA VAL A 87 0.11 -5.64 12.33
C VAL A 87 -1.32 -6.18 12.32
N ASP A 88 -1.57 -7.19 13.14
CA ASP A 88 -2.92 -7.75 13.24
C ASP A 88 -3.89 -6.77 13.90
N ASP A 89 -3.47 -6.12 14.98
CA ASP A 89 -4.30 -5.19 15.75
C ASP A 89 -3.48 -3.96 16.14
N ALA A 90 -3.72 -2.86 15.45
CA ALA A 90 -3.03 -1.61 15.71
C ALA A 90 -3.37 -0.99 17.07
N THR A 91 -4.52 -1.36 17.65
CA THR A 91 -4.97 -0.81 18.94
C THR A 91 -4.09 -1.31 20.10
N ASN A 92 -3.44 -2.46 19.94
CA ASN A 92 -2.60 -3.09 20.95
C ASN A 92 -1.10 -3.03 20.65
N TYR A 93 -0.69 -2.23 19.68
CA TYR A 93 0.71 -2.14 19.32
C TYR A 93 1.53 -1.50 20.46
N ALA A 94 2.55 -2.21 20.91
CA ALA A 94 3.45 -1.76 21.99
C ALA A 94 4.94 -1.86 21.58
N GLY A 95 5.21 -1.98 20.28
CA GLY A 95 6.58 -2.09 19.77
C GLY A 95 7.26 -0.73 19.60
N PRO A 96 8.47 -0.73 18.98
CA PRO A 96 9.21 0.50 18.74
C PRO A 96 8.44 1.50 17.87
N PRO A 97 8.74 2.81 18.01
CA PRO A 97 8.11 3.81 17.16
C PRO A 97 8.46 3.62 15.69
N CYS A 98 7.50 3.92 14.80
CA CYS A 98 7.67 3.89 13.36
C CYS A 98 6.81 4.98 12.75
N PHE A 99 6.82 5.10 11.40
CA PHE A 99 6.03 6.12 10.74
C PHE A 99 4.53 5.88 10.89
N GLY A 100 4.09 4.65 10.78
CA GLY A 100 2.68 4.31 10.88
C GLY A 100 2.43 2.81 10.97
N LEU A 101 1.18 2.46 11.19
CA LEU A 101 0.72 1.07 11.28
C LEU A 101 -0.36 0.83 10.23
N CYS A 102 -0.36 -0.38 9.67
CA CYS A 102 -1.42 -0.85 8.79
C CYS A 102 -2.07 -2.07 9.43
N SER A 103 -3.38 -2.02 9.64
CA SER A 103 -4.13 -3.08 10.28
C SER A 103 -5.57 -3.05 9.84
N ASP A 104 -6.23 -4.21 9.86
CA ASP A 104 -7.67 -4.29 9.67
C ASP A 104 -8.45 -3.84 10.91
N TYR A 105 -7.76 -3.73 12.05
CA TYR A 105 -8.35 -3.34 13.33
C TYR A 105 -7.77 -2.01 13.81
N LEU A 106 -8.52 -0.94 13.54
CA LEU A 106 -8.20 0.42 13.98
C LEU A 106 -9.27 0.92 14.95
N LEU A 107 -8.89 1.89 15.74
CA LEU A 107 -9.85 2.55 16.64
C LEU A 107 -10.89 3.35 15.86
#